data_53fb2e9eee447a9555d4b548610ae295
#
_entry.id   53fb2e9eee447a9555d4b548610ae295
#
_cell.length_a   1.000
_cell.length_b   1.000
_cell.length_c   1.000
_cell.angle_alpha   90.00
_cell.angle_beta   90.00
_cell.angle_gamma   90.00
#
_symmetry.space_group_name_H-M   'P 1'
#
loop_
_entity.id
_entity.type
_entity.pdbx_description
1 polymer ?
#
loop_
_entity_poly.entity_id
_entity_poly.type
_entity_poly.pdbx_seq_one_letter_code
_entity_poly.pdbx_strand_id
1 'polypeptide(L)'
;MITIVSKDYCPYCSSAKQLITSLGFEYEEIDVTSDVDMLRKSVEASGMMTVPQIYAWELSKENFLGGFSEIDAMDTDWKLIPRLEKA
;
A
#
# COMPACT_ATOMS: atom_id res chain seq x y z
N MET A 1 -8.03 3.58 -8.10
CA MET A 1 -6.79 4.26 -7.66
C MET A 1 -6.13 3.43 -6.57
N ILE A 2 -4.82 3.34 -6.63
CA ILE A 2 -4.04 2.60 -5.64
C ILE A 2 -4.20 3.27 -4.27
N THR A 3 -4.29 2.49 -3.21
CA THR A 3 -4.40 2.98 -1.84
C THR A 3 -3.18 2.58 -1.05
N ILE A 4 -2.57 3.52 -0.34
CA ILE A 4 -1.44 3.26 0.56
C ILE A 4 -1.83 3.70 1.97
N VAL A 5 -1.82 2.75 2.91
CA VAL A 5 -2.00 3.05 4.33
C VAL A 5 -0.63 3.34 4.92
N SER A 6 -0.48 4.48 5.56
CA SER A 6 0.80 4.97 6.05
C SER A 6 0.71 5.61 7.44
N LYS A 7 1.86 5.92 8.00
CA LYS A 7 2.01 6.71 9.25
C LYS A 7 3.11 7.73 9.07
N ASP A 8 3.14 8.73 9.94
CA ASP A 8 4.25 9.68 10.02
C ASP A 8 5.54 8.94 10.39
N TYR A 9 6.68 9.49 9.95
CA TYR A 9 8.01 8.94 10.27
C TYR A 9 8.17 7.47 9.89
N CYS A 10 7.67 7.09 8.74
CA CYS A 10 7.76 5.73 8.23
C CYS A 10 8.63 5.70 6.97
N PRO A 11 9.92 5.30 7.06
CA PRO A 11 10.79 5.26 5.89
C PRO A 11 10.29 4.32 4.80
N TYR A 12 9.75 3.17 5.17
CA TYR A 12 9.21 2.22 4.20
C TYR A 12 7.94 2.73 3.52
N CYS A 13 7.16 3.56 4.22
CA CYS A 13 6.00 4.22 3.60
C CYS A 13 6.47 5.18 2.50
N SER A 14 7.53 5.96 2.77
CA SER A 14 8.12 6.83 1.78
C SER A 14 8.66 6.04 0.58
N SER A 15 9.33 4.93 0.84
CA SER A 15 9.86 4.08 -0.21
C SER A 15 8.75 3.50 -1.09
N ALA A 16 7.65 3.08 -0.48
CA ALA A 16 6.50 2.56 -1.22
C ALA A 16 5.89 3.64 -2.12
N LYS A 17 5.72 4.84 -1.61
CA LYS A 17 5.19 5.98 -2.39
C LYS A 17 6.10 6.30 -3.56
N GLN A 18 7.41 6.32 -3.34
CA GLN A 18 8.38 6.58 -4.39
C GLN A 18 8.35 5.51 -5.48
N LEU A 19 8.24 4.24 -5.09
CA LEU A 19 8.17 3.15 -6.06
C LEU A 19 6.92 3.29 -6.93
N ILE A 20 5.76 3.48 -6.35
CA ILE A 20 4.50 3.63 -7.08
C ILE A 20 4.59 4.83 -8.04
N THR A 21 5.09 5.97 -7.56
CA THR A 21 5.24 7.18 -8.37
C THR A 21 6.24 6.97 -9.50
N SER A 22 7.34 6.28 -9.25
CA SER A 22 8.37 6.05 -10.26
C SER A 22 7.87 5.17 -11.41
N LEU A 23 6.88 4.33 -11.13
CA LEU A 23 6.24 3.48 -12.15
C LEU A 23 5.16 4.22 -12.93
N GLY A 24 4.89 5.49 -12.61
CA GLY A 24 3.92 6.30 -13.33
C GLY A 24 2.49 6.19 -12.81
N PHE A 25 2.29 5.65 -11.62
CA PHE A 25 0.96 5.49 -11.03
C PHE A 25 0.70 6.55 -9.96
N GLU A 26 -0.56 6.90 -9.82
CA GLU A 26 -1.04 7.75 -8.74
C GLU A 26 -1.57 6.88 -7.60
N TYR A 27 -1.62 7.44 -6.41
CA TYR A 27 -2.16 6.74 -5.24
C TYR A 27 -2.93 7.68 -4.34
N GLU A 28 -3.82 7.09 -3.55
CA GLU A 28 -4.50 7.78 -2.47
C GLU A 28 -3.88 7.31 -1.16
N GLU A 29 -3.57 8.25 -0.29
CA GLU A 29 -2.94 7.93 0.99
C GLU A 29 -3.95 7.97 2.13
N ILE A 30 -3.93 6.93 2.97
CA ILE A 30 -4.70 6.90 4.22
C ILE A 30 -3.68 6.94 5.35
N ASP A 31 -3.57 8.10 6.00
CA ASP A 31 -2.66 8.29 7.13
C ASP A 31 -3.38 7.87 8.41
N VAL A 32 -2.84 6.86 9.09
CA VAL A 32 -3.45 6.32 10.30
C VAL A 32 -2.71 6.73 11.58
N THR A 33 -1.83 7.72 11.50
CA THR A 33 -1.06 8.20 12.65
C THR A 33 -1.96 8.53 13.84
N SER A 34 -3.08 9.18 13.59
CA SER A 34 -4.03 9.57 14.63
C SER A 34 -5.43 9.03 14.39
N ASP A 35 -5.57 8.01 13.55
CA ASP A 35 -6.87 7.46 13.17
C ASP A 35 -6.93 5.97 13.53
N VAL A 36 -7.35 5.70 14.76
CA VAL A 36 -7.43 4.33 15.30
C VAL A 36 -8.46 3.49 14.54
N ASP A 37 -9.56 4.10 14.13
CA ASP A 37 -10.62 3.36 13.41
C ASP A 37 -10.14 2.90 12.04
N MET A 38 -9.45 3.77 11.31
CA MET A 38 -8.89 3.39 10.01
C MET A 38 -7.76 2.38 10.15
N LEU A 39 -6.94 2.50 11.21
CA LEU A 39 -5.91 1.51 11.49
C LEU A 39 -6.55 0.13 11.72
N ARG A 40 -7.59 0.07 12.51
CA ARG A 40 -8.31 -1.18 12.77
C ARG A 40 -8.87 -1.79 11.48
N LYS A 41 -9.49 -0.96 10.63
CA LYS A 41 -10.00 -1.43 9.34
C LYS A 41 -8.90 -1.99 8.46
N SER A 42 -7.73 -1.33 8.45
CA SER A 42 -6.61 -1.80 7.65
C SER A 42 -6.04 -3.11 8.17
N VAL A 43 -6.00 -3.30 9.50
CA VAL A 43 -5.58 -4.57 10.09
C VAL A 43 -6.54 -5.69 9.72
N GLU A 44 -7.84 -5.43 9.77
CA GLU A 44 -8.85 -6.42 9.38
C GLU A 44 -8.74 -6.79 7.90
N ALA A 45 -8.48 -5.82 7.03
CA ALA A 45 -8.37 -6.06 5.59
C ALA A 45 -7.09 -6.80 5.23
N SER A 46 -5.97 -6.45 5.82
CA SER A 46 -4.65 -6.96 5.43
C SER A 46 -4.15 -8.13 6.26
N GLY A 47 -4.61 -8.23 7.50
CA GLY A 47 -4.03 -9.15 8.48
C GLY A 47 -2.68 -8.67 9.01
N MET A 48 -2.24 -7.47 8.66
CA MET A 48 -0.97 -6.89 9.10
C MET A 48 -1.20 -5.72 10.05
N MET A 49 -0.39 -5.63 11.09
CA MET A 49 -0.43 -4.53 12.06
C MET A 49 0.58 -3.44 11.74
N THR A 50 1.34 -3.58 10.66
CA THR A 50 2.40 -2.66 10.29
C THR A 50 2.03 -1.88 9.03
N VAL A 51 2.73 -0.76 8.80
CA VAL A 51 2.62 0.05 7.59
C VAL A 51 3.97 0.06 6.88
N PRO A 52 4.04 0.32 5.56
CA PRO A 52 2.91 0.62 4.67
C PRO A 52 2.08 -0.62 4.34
N GLN A 53 0.83 -0.40 3.95
CA GLN A 53 -0.03 -1.43 3.39
C GLN A 53 -0.52 -0.91 2.04
N ILE A 54 -0.31 -1.67 0.99
CA ILE A 54 -0.61 -1.25 -0.37
C ILE A 54 -1.76 -2.08 -0.93
N TYR A 55 -2.73 -1.39 -1.52
CA TYR A 55 -3.93 -1.99 -2.10
C TYR A 55 -4.03 -1.59 -3.57
N ALA A 56 -4.37 -2.54 -4.43
CA ALA A 56 -4.52 -2.29 -5.86
C ALA A 56 -5.75 -1.43 -6.19
N TRP A 57 -6.65 -1.25 -5.24
CA TRP A 57 -7.85 -0.42 -5.37
C TRP A 57 -8.20 0.12 -3.98
N GLU A 58 -9.47 0.11 -3.62
CA GLU A 58 -9.92 0.53 -2.30
C GLU A 58 -9.41 -0.42 -1.21
N LEU A 59 -9.47 0.03 0.03
CA LEU A 59 -9.05 -0.75 1.19
C LEU A 59 -10.01 -1.93 1.39
N SER A 60 -9.58 -3.10 0.94
CA SER A 60 -10.33 -4.34 1.09
C SER A 60 -9.36 -5.52 1.05
N LYS A 61 -9.82 -6.65 1.57
CA LYS A 61 -9.03 -7.87 1.64
C LYS A 61 -8.61 -8.36 0.25
N GLU A 62 -9.51 -8.26 -0.72
CA GLU A 62 -9.27 -8.73 -2.09
C GLU A 62 -8.21 -7.91 -2.82
N ASN A 63 -8.07 -6.65 -2.46
CA ASN A 63 -7.18 -5.72 -3.13
C ASN A 63 -5.81 -5.60 -2.48
N PHE A 64 -5.60 -6.26 -1.34
CA PHE A 64 -4.35 -6.13 -0.61
C PHE A 64 -3.18 -6.76 -1.36
N LEU A 65 -2.12 -5.98 -1.57
CA LEU A 65 -0.91 -6.44 -2.26
C LEU A 65 0.22 -6.80 -1.30
N GLY A 66 0.30 -6.11 -0.17
CA GLY A 66 1.36 -6.34 0.80
C GLY A 66 1.96 -5.05 1.31
N GLY A 67 3.07 -5.17 2.04
CA GLY A 67 3.88 -4.04 2.45
C GLY A 67 4.94 -3.70 1.41
N PHE A 68 5.92 -2.86 1.78
CA PHE A 68 6.95 -2.46 0.84
C PHE A 68 7.77 -3.63 0.31
N SER A 69 8.16 -4.56 1.18
CA SER A 69 8.96 -5.72 0.74
C SER A 69 8.26 -6.53 -0.31
N GLU A 70 6.96 -6.73 -0.16
CA GLU A 70 6.16 -7.52 -1.09
C GLU A 70 6.02 -6.83 -2.44
N ILE A 71 5.73 -5.52 -2.46
CA ILE A 71 5.60 -4.81 -3.74
C ILE A 71 6.95 -4.65 -4.42
N ASP A 72 8.02 -4.50 -3.68
CA ASP A 72 9.37 -4.43 -4.23
C ASP A 72 9.74 -5.75 -4.91
N ALA A 73 9.44 -6.88 -4.27
CA ALA A 73 9.64 -8.20 -4.86
C ALA A 73 8.79 -8.40 -6.11
N MET A 74 7.52 -7.96 -6.08
CA MET A 74 6.64 -8.05 -7.25
C MET A 74 7.17 -7.21 -8.40
N ASP A 75 7.72 -6.03 -8.13
CA ASP A 75 8.31 -5.17 -9.16
C ASP A 75 9.53 -5.83 -9.78
N THR A 76 10.40 -6.41 -8.95
CA THR A 76 11.57 -7.15 -9.43
C THR A 76 11.19 -8.30 -10.37
N ASP A 77 10.08 -8.97 -10.07
CA ASP A 77 9.57 -10.10 -10.83
C ASP A 77 8.66 -9.69 -12.01
N TRP A 78 8.51 -8.37 -12.25
CA TRP A 78 7.64 -7.82 -13.29
C TRP A 78 6.16 -8.14 -13.10
N LYS A 79 5.75 -8.42 -11.86
CA LYS A 79 4.35 -8.76 -11.53
C LYS A 79 3.56 -7.59 -10.97
N LEU A 80 4.26 -6.53 -10.54
CA LEU A 80 3.60 -5.41 -9.88
C LEU A 80 2.77 -4.57 -10.84
N ILE A 81 3.35 -4.18 -11.98
CA ILE A 81 2.67 -3.31 -12.94
C ILE A 81 1.33 -3.87 -13.37
N PRO A 82 1.21 -5.16 -13.77
CA PRO A 82 -0.10 -5.71 -14.14
C PRO A 82 -1.14 -5.62 -13.03
N ARG A 83 -0.73 -5.75 -11.77
CA ARG A 83 -1.65 -5.62 -10.63
C ARG A 83 -2.08 -4.18 -10.44
N LEU A 84 -1.17 -3.22 -10.62
CA LEU A 84 -1.47 -1.80 -10.47
C LEU A 84 -2.33 -1.27 -11.61
N GLU A 85 -2.16 -1.77 -12.82
CA GLU A 85 -2.96 -1.33 -13.96
C GLU A 85 -4.44 -1.62 -13.80
N LYS A 86 -4.80 -2.55 -12.93
CA LYS A 86 -6.20 -2.87 -12.63
C LYS A 86 -6.80 -1.98 -11.55
N ALA A 87 -6.00 -1.16 -10.94
CA ALA A 87 -6.44 -0.33 -9.81
C ALA A 87 -7.20 0.93 -10.24
#